data_d24ce74edcb048cd6e58409f1620a2a9
#
_entry.id   d24ce74edcb048cd6e58409f1620a2a9
#
_cell.length_a   1.000
_cell.length_b   1.000
_cell.length_c   1.000
_cell.angle_alpha   90.00
_cell.angle_beta   90.00
_cell.angle_gamma   90.00
#
_symmetry.space_group_name_H-M   'P 1'
#
loop_
_entity.id
_entity.type
_entity.pdbx_description
1 polymer ?
#
loop_
_entity_poly.entity_id
_entity_poly.type
_entity_poly.pdbx_seq_one_letter_code
_entity_poly.pdbx_strand_id
1 'polypeptide(L)'
;MADLKAFAEQLVNLTVKEVNELATILKELVTPFKENGEVNYEKLEEIVEEQIAGGTDAIIACGTTGEASTMSHEEHLDVVRYVCQVTKKRIPVIAGTGSNCTETAVYLSVEAEKYGADGLLLVSPYYNKATQKGLICHFNAVAEAVKIPILLYNIPGRTGVTIQPETIASLCKNVDNIVGVKEASGNFSAMATMMNLADGQVDLYSGNDDQIVPLLALGGKGVISVLSNIAPAQTHAICQAFFDGNPAESARLQLAAIPLITELFREVNPIPVKAAMNLMGS
;
A
#
# COMPACT_ATOMS: atom_id res chain seq x y z
N MET A 1 3.28 -35.23 5.86
CA MET A 1 2.70 -34.31 6.87
C MET A 1 3.76 -33.62 7.74
N ALA A 2 5.03 -33.92 7.63
CA ALA A 2 6.12 -33.24 8.37
C ALA A 2 6.58 -31.92 7.72
N ASP A 3 6.30 -31.74 6.42
CA ASP A 3 6.85 -30.59 5.64
C ASP A 3 6.08 -29.27 5.80
N LEU A 4 4.78 -29.32 6.04
CA LEU A 4 3.95 -28.12 6.15
C LEU A 4 4.21 -27.31 7.44
N LYS A 5 4.60 -28.01 8.52
CA LYS A 5 4.92 -27.34 9.78
C LYS A 5 6.31 -26.69 9.75
N ALA A 6 7.28 -27.36 9.12
CA ALA A 6 8.61 -26.82 8.88
C ALA A 6 8.56 -25.64 7.89
N PHE A 7 7.68 -25.69 6.89
CA PHE A 7 7.46 -24.59 5.95
C PHE A 7 6.77 -23.39 6.63
N ALA A 8 5.79 -23.63 7.51
CA ALA A 8 5.16 -22.57 8.30
C ALA A 8 6.14 -21.92 9.30
N GLU A 9 7.03 -22.72 9.92
CA GLU A 9 8.08 -22.20 10.81
C GLU A 9 9.17 -21.43 10.04
N GLN A 10 9.45 -21.79 8.79
CA GLN A 10 10.33 -21.01 7.90
C GLN A 10 9.69 -19.68 7.48
N LEU A 11 8.39 -19.65 7.19
CA LEU A 11 7.65 -18.41 6.88
C LEU A 11 7.58 -17.44 8.06
N VAL A 12 7.48 -17.93 9.29
CA VAL A 12 7.48 -17.12 10.52
C VAL A 12 8.88 -16.51 10.80
N ASN A 13 9.94 -17.12 10.27
CA ASN A 13 11.34 -16.68 10.44
C ASN A 13 11.90 -15.94 9.21
N LEU A 14 11.07 -15.67 8.18
CA LEU A 14 11.48 -14.81 7.07
C LEU A 14 11.80 -13.41 7.60
N THR A 15 12.97 -12.91 7.25
CA THR A 15 13.32 -11.53 7.56
C THR A 15 12.40 -10.58 6.81
N VAL A 16 12.19 -9.38 7.33
CA VAL A 16 11.41 -8.30 6.69
C VAL A 16 11.78 -8.13 5.20
N LYS A 17 13.05 -8.37 4.86
CA LYS A 17 13.58 -8.29 3.50
C LYS A 17 13.05 -9.43 2.60
N GLU A 18 12.90 -10.63 3.12
CA GLU A 18 12.39 -11.81 2.36
C GLU A 18 10.88 -11.76 2.14
N VAL A 19 10.11 -11.16 3.06
CA VAL A 19 8.67 -10.89 2.87
C VAL A 19 8.45 -9.86 1.74
N ASN A 20 9.34 -8.87 1.63
CA ASN A 20 9.28 -7.83 0.58
C ASN A 20 9.64 -8.35 -0.82
N GLU A 21 10.39 -9.44 -0.95
CA GLU A 21 10.77 -10.00 -2.26
C GLU A 21 9.62 -10.72 -2.99
N LEU A 22 8.52 -11.01 -2.31
CA LEU A 22 7.39 -11.79 -2.85
C LEU A 22 6.15 -10.96 -3.22
N ALA A 23 5.99 -9.76 -2.68
CA ALA A 23 4.76 -8.98 -2.88
C ALA A 23 4.87 -8.04 -4.10
N THR A 24 4.19 -8.38 -5.19
CA THR A 24 4.17 -7.56 -6.42
C THR A 24 2.91 -6.72 -6.56
N ILE A 25 1.80 -7.16 -5.96
CA ILE A 25 0.53 -6.44 -6.00
C ILE A 25 -0.03 -6.30 -4.60
N LEU A 26 0.01 -5.07 -4.11
CA LEU A 26 -0.61 -4.67 -2.87
C LEU A 26 -1.92 -3.97 -3.20
N LYS A 27 -3.02 -4.52 -2.69
CA LYS A 27 -4.33 -3.90 -2.87
C LYS A 27 -4.62 -2.87 -1.81
N GLU A 28 -4.92 -1.65 -2.22
CA GLU A 28 -5.50 -0.65 -1.33
C GLU A 28 -7.01 -0.88 -1.21
N LEU A 29 -7.40 -1.57 -0.13
CA LEU A 29 -8.74 -2.06 0.11
C LEU A 29 -9.74 -0.92 0.32
N VAL A 30 -10.92 -0.98 -0.29
CA VAL A 30 -12.05 -0.14 0.08
C VAL A 30 -12.61 -0.56 1.45
N THR A 31 -13.15 0.38 2.20
CA THR A 31 -13.95 0.08 3.40
C THR A 31 -15.43 0.22 3.04
N PRO A 32 -16.21 -0.88 3.09
CA PRO A 32 -17.65 -0.81 2.84
C PRO A 32 -18.39 -0.25 4.05
N PHE A 33 -19.37 0.61 3.80
CA PHE A 33 -20.24 1.18 4.83
C PHE A 33 -21.70 0.78 4.61
N LYS A 34 -22.45 0.68 5.70
CA LYS A 34 -23.90 0.53 5.69
C LYS A 34 -24.56 1.90 5.42
N GLU A 35 -25.87 1.91 5.12
CA GLU A 35 -26.63 3.15 4.91
C GLU A 35 -26.63 4.10 6.13
N ASN A 36 -26.46 3.57 7.33
CA ASN A 36 -26.35 4.35 8.57
C ASN A 36 -24.96 4.92 8.82
N GLY A 37 -23.98 4.67 7.94
CA GLY A 37 -22.59 5.14 8.02
C GLY A 37 -21.66 4.23 8.85
N GLU A 38 -22.16 3.16 9.45
CA GLU A 38 -21.29 2.18 10.14
C GLU A 38 -20.53 1.30 9.12
N VAL A 39 -19.34 0.82 9.52
CA VAL A 39 -18.59 -0.16 8.72
C VAL A 39 -19.40 -1.45 8.55
N ASN A 40 -19.48 -1.94 7.32
CA ASN A 40 -20.10 -3.22 7.00
C ASN A 40 -19.05 -4.33 7.05
N TYR A 41 -18.84 -4.90 8.22
CA TYR A 41 -17.82 -5.94 8.44
C TYR A 41 -18.08 -7.23 7.67
N GLU A 42 -19.34 -7.61 7.44
CA GLU A 42 -19.69 -8.81 6.66
C GLU A 42 -19.22 -8.62 5.21
N LYS A 43 -19.51 -7.44 4.62
CA LYS A 43 -19.06 -7.12 3.27
C LYS A 43 -17.54 -6.94 3.18
N LEU A 44 -16.91 -6.41 4.23
CA LEU A 44 -15.47 -6.29 4.32
C LEU A 44 -14.79 -7.67 4.30
N GLU A 45 -15.35 -8.67 5.01
CA GLU A 45 -14.87 -10.05 4.97
C GLU A 45 -14.97 -10.64 3.56
N GLU A 46 -16.13 -10.50 2.89
CA GLU A 46 -16.32 -10.96 1.51
C GLU A 46 -15.25 -10.36 0.57
N ILE A 47 -15.01 -9.05 0.65
CA ILE A 47 -14.02 -8.36 -0.17
C ILE A 47 -12.60 -8.90 0.12
N VAL A 48 -12.23 -9.13 1.38
CA VAL A 48 -10.92 -9.71 1.74
C VAL A 48 -10.77 -11.11 1.15
N GLU A 49 -11.79 -11.97 1.26
CA GLU A 49 -11.75 -13.33 0.70
C GLU A 49 -11.65 -13.31 -0.84
N GLU A 50 -12.41 -12.46 -1.51
CA GLU A 50 -12.33 -12.28 -2.96
C GLU A 50 -10.92 -11.86 -3.41
N GLN A 51 -10.25 -11.02 -2.64
CA GLN A 51 -8.89 -10.58 -2.97
C GLN A 51 -7.86 -11.69 -2.79
N ILE A 52 -7.97 -12.45 -1.73
CA ILE A 52 -7.09 -13.61 -1.49
C ILE A 52 -7.29 -14.64 -2.60
N ALA A 53 -8.54 -14.93 -2.95
CA ALA A 53 -8.88 -15.84 -4.06
C ALA A 53 -8.42 -15.32 -5.42
N GLY A 54 -8.41 -14.00 -5.61
CA GLY A 54 -7.96 -13.31 -6.84
C GLY A 54 -6.44 -13.19 -6.99
N GLY A 55 -5.64 -13.71 -6.05
CA GLY A 55 -4.18 -13.73 -6.13
C GLY A 55 -3.52 -12.40 -5.74
N THR A 56 -4.15 -11.60 -4.90
CA THR A 56 -3.53 -10.39 -4.31
C THR A 56 -2.43 -10.82 -3.35
N ASP A 57 -1.24 -10.21 -3.45
CA ASP A 57 -0.07 -10.59 -2.65
C ASP A 57 -0.09 -9.96 -1.25
N ALA A 58 -0.67 -8.78 -1.08
CA ALA A 58 -0.86 -8.14 0.22
C ALA A 58 -2.07 -7.17 0.20
N ILE A 59 -2.67 -6.94 1.35
CA ILE A 59 -3.80 -6.01 1.53
C ILE A 59 -3.34 -4.79 2.31
N ILE A 60 -3.72 -3.61 1.85
CA ILE A 60 -3.59 -2.37 2.61
C ILE A 60 -4.96 -1.99 3.18
N ALA A 61 -5.08 -2.07 4.49
CA ALA A 61 -6.26 -1.63 5.23
C ALA A 61 -6.12 -0.15 5.62
N CYS A 62 -7.21 0.59 5.54
CA CYS A 62 -7.25 2.00 5.95
C CYS A 62 -6.22 2.90 5.25
N GLY A 63 -6.00 2.68 3.94
CA GLY A 63 -5.35 3.67 3.09
C GLY A 63 -6.32 4.79 2.66
N THR A 64 -5.94 5.56 1.65
CA THR A 64 -6.82 6.60 1.07
C THR A 64 -8.11 6.02 0.51
N THR A 65 -8.01 4.91 -0.21
CA THR A 65 -9.14 4.17 -0.79
C THR A 65 -10.03 3.54 0.28
N GLY A 66 -9.46 3.23 1.44
CA GLY A 66 -10.18 2.77 2.63
C GLY A 66 -10.82 3.88 3.47
N GLU A 67 -10.77 5.13 3.02
CA GLU A 67 -11.40 6.30 3.66
C GLU A 67 -10.91 6.59 5.10
N ALA A 68 -9.66 6.25 5.41
CA ALA A 68 -9.07 6.40 6.75
C ALA A 68 -9.20 7.82 7.33
N SER A 69 -9.18 8.85 6.48
CA SER A 69 -9.24 10.26 6.91
C SER A 69 -10.62 10.69 7.43
N THR A 70 -11.67 9.92 7.20
CA THR A 70 -13.05 10.22 7.61
C THR A 70 -13.55 9.35 8.76
N MET A 71 -12.72 8.39 9.20
CA MET A 71 -13.00 7.52 10.34
C MET A 71 -12.53 8.14 11.67
N SER A 72 -13.21 7.80 12.76
CA SER A 72 -12.63 7.98 14.10
C SER A 72 -11.41 7.06 14.27
N HIS A 73 -10.52 7.37 15.20
CA HIS A 73 -9.35 6.51 15.46
C HIS A 73 -9.77 5.10 15.92
N GLU A 74 -10.85 4.97 16.65
CA GLU A 74 -11.40 3.70 17.10
C GLU A 74 -11.91 2.87 15.92
N GLU A 75 -12.75 3.46 15.08
CA GLU A 75 -13.27 2.82 13.87
C GLU A 75 -12.14 2.39 12.92
N HIS A 76 -11.15 3.25 12.70
CA HIS A 76 -9.96 2.97 11.91
C HIS A 76 -9.22 1.72 12.43
N LEU A 77 -8.94 1.69 13.72
CA LEU A 77 -8.24 0.57 14.36
C LEU A 77 -9.07 -0.71 14.38
N ASP A 78 -10.39 -0.61 14.51
CA ASP A 78 -11.30 -1.74 14.42
C ASP A 78 -11.31 -2.37 13.03
N VAL A 79 -11.28 -1.55 11.96
CA VAL A 79 -11.14 -2.04 10.59
C VAL A 79 -9.80 -2.76 10.39
N VAL A 80 -8.69 -2.18 10.83
CA VAL A 80 -7.35 -2.83 10.75
C VAL A 80 -7.35 -4.17 11.47
N ARG A 81 -7.85 -4.18 12.71
CA ARG A 81 -7.95 -5.41 13.53
C ARG A 81 -8.78 -6.48 12.82
N TYR A 82 -9.94 -6.11 12.30
CA TYR A 82 -10.82 -7.04 11.61
C TYR A 82 -10.19 -7.63 10.36
N VAL A 83 -9.57 -6.80 9.52
CA VAL A 83 -8.86 -7.27 8.31
C VAL A 83 -7.74 -8.25 8.69
N CYS A 84 -6.94 -7.97 9.73
CA CYS A 84 -5.92 -8.90 10.22
C CYS A 84 -6.53 -10.23 10.68
N GLN A 85 -7.68 -10.20 11.38
CA GLN A 85 -8.39 -11.39 11.86
C GLN A 85 -8.95 -12.23 10.72
N VAL A 86 -9.55 -11.61 9.71
CA VAL A 86 -10.11 -12.30 8.54
C VAL A 86 -8.99 -12.89 7.69
N THR A 87 -7.95 -12.12 7.43
CA THR A 87 -6.81 -12.55 6.59
C THR A 87 -6.07 -13.76 7.18
N LYS A 88 -5.99 -13.88 8.52
CA LYS A 88 -5.37 -15.01 9.24
C LYS A 88 -3.95 -15.32 8.77
N LYS A 89 -3.18 -14.29 8.46
CA LYS A 89 -1.80 -14.42 7.96
C LYS A 89 -1.66 -15.22 6.65
N ARG A 90 -2.72 -15.37 5.86
CA ARG A 90 -2.65 -16.01 4.52
C ARG A 90 -1.90 -15.15 3.53
N ILE A 91 -2.01 -13.84 3.66
CA ILE A 91 -1.22 -12.82 2.98
C ILE A 91 -0.91 -11.69 3.97
N PRO A 92 0.14 -10.87 3.74
CA PRO A 92 0.44 -9.73 4.60
C PRO A 92 -0.69 -8.70 4.63
N VAL A 93 -0.89 -8.09 5.81
CA VAL A 93 -1.77 -6.93 6.01
C VAL A 93 -0.92 -5.73 6.37
N ILE A 94 -1.01 -4.67 5.56
CA ILE A 94 -0.33 -3.41 5.76
C ILE A 94 -1.38 -2.39 6.24
N ALA A 95 -1.16 -1.74 7.37
CA ALA A 95 -2.07 -0.75 7.89
C ALA A 95 -1.67 0.67 7.45
N GLY A 96 -2.60 1.42 6.88
CA GLY A 96 -2.43 2.84 6.62
C GLY A 96 -2.59 3.63 7.92
N THR A 97 -1.49 4.08 8.53
CA THR A 97 -1.50 4.74 9.85
C THR A 97 -0.91 6.15 9.82
N GLY A 98 -0.57 6.65 8.61
CA GLY A 98 -0.05 8.01 8.45
C GLY A 98 -1.04 9.08 8.88
N SER A 99 -0.55 10.12 9.52
CA SER A 99 -1.31 11.29 9.97
C SER A 99 -0.47 12.55 9.84
N ASN A 100 -1.12 13.70 9.81
CA ASN A 100 -0.44 15.00 9.91
C ASN A 100 -0.07 15.38 11.36
N CYS A 101 -0.52 14.63 12.35
CA CYS A 101 -0.12 14.70 13.74
C CYS A 101 0.81 13.52 14.07
N THR A 102 2.03 13.80 14.49
CA THR A 102 3.03 12.75 14.77
C THR A 102 2.58 11.81 15.90
N GLU A 103 1.98 12.33 16.97
CA GLU A 103 1.47 11.52 18.08
C GLU A 103 0.36 10.56 17.61
N THR A 104 -0.54 11.03 16.74
CA THR A 104 -1.58 10.18 16.15
C THR A 104 -0.99 9.10 15.26
N ALA A 105 0.01 9.44 14.41
CA ALA A 105 0.67 8.45 13.56
C ALA A 105 1.38 7.37 14.40
N VAL A 106 2.07 7.75 15.47
CA VAL A 106 2.69 6.81 16.40
C VAL A 106 1.64 5.94 17.09
N TYR A 107 0.58 6.53 17.62
CA TYR A 107 -0.50 5.80 18.29
C TYR A 107 -1.14 4.75 17.38
N LEU A 108 -1.58 5.16 16.19
CA LEU A 108 -2.22 4.26 15.22
C LEU A 108 -1.26 3.14 14.79
N SER A 109 0.02 3.45 14.60
CA SER A 109 1.02 2.48 14.18
C SER A 109 1.31 1.43 15.24
N VAL A 110 1.45 1.84 16.50
CA VAL A 110 1.66 0.93 17.64
C VAL A 110 0.45 0.01 17.85
N GLU A 111 -0.78 0.54 17.75
CA GLU A 111 -1.98 -0.28 17.91
C GLU A 111 -2.18 -1.22 16.71
N ALA A 112 -1.89 -0.79 15.48
CA ALA A 112 -1.94 -1.65 14.29
C ALA A 112 -0.96 -2.83 14.39
N GLU A 113 0.27 -2.60 14.86
CA GLU A 113 1.25 -3.67 15.12
C GLU A 113 0.72 -4.67 16.16
N LYS A 114 0.15 -4.19 17.28
CA LYS A 114 -0.46 -5.04 18.30
C LYS A 114 -1.63 -5.89 17.76
N TYR A 115 -2.40 -5.35 16.82
CA TYR A 115 -3.51 -6.07 16.18
C TYR A 115 -3.04 -7.06 15.10
N GLY A 116 -1.75 -7.09 14.83
CA GLY A 116 -1.15 -8.09 13.96
C GLY A 116 -0.96 -7.62 12.52
N ALA A 117 -0.92 -6.33 12.25
CA ALA A 117 -0.46 -5.83 10.96
C ALA A 117 0.99 -6.28 10.69
N ASP A 118 1.30 -6.59 9.42
CA ASP A 118 2.61 -7.07 8.98
C ASP A 118 3.50 -5.93 8.49
N GLY A 119 2.93 -4.76 8.25
CA GLY A 119 3.62 -3.54 7.84
C GLY A 119 2.74 -2.31 7.97
N LEU A 120 3.33 -1.15 7.72
CA LEU A 120 2.64 0.14 7.78
C LEU A 120 2.81 0.91 6.48
N LEU A 121 1.77 1.67 6.11
CA LEU A 121 1.82 2.66 5.04
C LEU A 121 1.63 4.05 5.65
N LEU A 122 2.67 4.88 5.60
CA LEU A 122 2.68 6.21 6.20
C LEU A 122 2.61 7.29 5.13
N VAL A 123 1.43 7.88 4.93
CA VAL A 123 1.30 9.09 4.12
C VAL A 123 2.06 10.25 4.79
N SER A 124 2.73 11.08 3.99
CA SER A 124 3.40 12.28 4.52
C SER A 124 2.39 13.19 5.23
N PRO A 125 2.80 13.91 6.30
CA PRO A 125 1.95 14.89 6.96
C PRO A 125 1.30 15.84 5.95
N TYR A 126 -0.01 15.75 5.80
CA TYR A 126 -0.81 16.53 4.88
C TYR A 126 -1.23 17.86 5.52
N TYR A 127 -1.52 18.88 4.71
CA TYR A 127 -1.96 20.20 5.14
C TYR A 127 -0.86 21.06 5.79
N ASN A 128 -0.05 20.50 6.71
CA ASN A 128 0.94 21.22 7.54
C ASN A 128 2.13 21.77 6.73
N LYS A 129 2.37 21.28 5.51
CA LYS A 129 3.50 21.64 4.64
C LYS A 129 4.85 21.53 5.35
N ALA A 130 5.08 20.38 5.97
CA ALA A 130 6.31 20.11 6.72
C ALA A 130 7.56 20.26 5.84
N THR A 131 8.66 20.72 6.44
CA THR A 131 9.97 20.75 5.79
C THR A 131 10.55 19.32 5.69
N GLN A 132 11.54 19.09 4.83
CA GLN A 132 12.20 17.77 4.70
C GLN A 132 12.78 17.29 6.05
N LYS A 133 13.38 18.18 6.82
CA LYS A 133 13.85 17.88 8.18
C LYS A 133 12.70 17.48 9.11
N GLY A 134 11.55 18.17 9.01
CA GLY A 134 10.35 17.83 9.75
C GLY A 134 9.79 16.45 9.36
N LEU A 135 9.80 16.12 8.06
CA LEU A 135 9.40 14.79 7.58
C LEU A 135 10.30 13.69 8.15
N ILE A 136 11.64 13.90 8.15
CA ILE A 136 12.58 12.95 8.73
C ILE A 136 12.29 12.74 10.22
N CYS A 137 12.09 13.80 10.99
CA CYS A 137 11.75 13.68 12.42
C CYS A 137 10.41 12.94 12.63
N HIS A 138 9.41 13.22 11.80
CA HIS A 138 8.09 12.59 11.88
C HIS A 138 8.17 11.08 11.62
N PHE A 139 8.81 10.67 10.52
CA PHE A 139 8.90 9.25 10.16
C PHE A 139 9.79 8.48 11.14
N ASN A 140 10.89 9.09 11.64
CA ASN A 140 11.74 8.48 12.66
C ASN A 140 10.95 8.22 13.95
N ALA A 141 10.12 9.17 14.40
CA ALA A 141 9.32 8.99 15.61
C ALA A 141 8.37 7.79 15.51
N VAL A 142 7.80 7.52 14.32
CA VAL A 142 6.99 6.32 14.10
C VAL A 142 7.87 5.07 14.03
N ALA A 143 8.98 5.13 13.28
CA ALA A 143 9.88 4.00 13.10
C ALA A 143 10.50 3.51 14.41
N GLU A 144 10.84 4.42 15.33
CA GLU A 144 11.34 4.10 16.67
C GLU A 144 10.30 3.43 17.56
N ALA A 145 9.01 3.63 17.29
CA ALA A 145 7.92 3.12 18.11
C ALA A 145 7.43 1.72 17.72
N VAL A 146 7.78 1.23 16.53
CA VAL A 146 7.32 -0.06 15.98
C VAL A 146 8.50 -0.88 15.44
N LYS A 147 8.28 -2.19 15.23
CA LYS A 147 9.29 -3.10 14.67
C LYS A 147 8.98 -3.58 13.26
N ILE A 148 7.71 -3.50 12.87
CA ILE A 148 7.26 -3.93 11.54
C ILE A 148 7.70 -2.95 10.44
N PRO A 149 7.84 -3.41 9.18
CA PRO A 149 8.29 -2.58 8.07
C PRO A 149 7.33 -1.43 7.77
N ILE A 150 7.90 -0.34 7.29
CA ILE A 150 7.22 0.90 6.95
C ILE A 150 7.45 1.22 5.47
N LEU A 151 6.36 1.43 4.73
CA LEU A 151 6.36 2.08 3.43
C LEU A 151 5.97 3.54 3.60
N LEU A 152 6.80 4.45 3.11
CA LEU A 152 6.44 5.86 3.00
C LEU A 152 5.41 6.04 1.88
N TYR A 153 4.54 7.04 1.98
CA TYR A 153 3.60 7.33 0.90
C TYR A 153 3.74 8.78 0.45
N ASN A 154 4.23 8.96 -0.78
CA ASN A 154 4.47 10.26 -1.41
C ASN A 154 3.36 10.56 -2.41
N ILE A 155 2.42 11.44 -2.01
CA ILE A 155 1.28 11.87 -2.84
C ILE A 155 1.06 13.38 -2.74
N PRO A 156 1.90 14.20 -3.35
CA PRO A 156 1.87 15.66 -3.21
C PRO A 156 0.55 16.29 -3.66
N GLY A 157 -0.16 15.68 -4.62
CA GLY A 157 -1.47 16.15 -5.07
C GLY A 157 -2.56 16.15 -3.98
N ARG A 158 -2.41 15.31 -2.94
CA ARG A 158 -3.32 15.27 -1.78
C ARG A 158 -2.76 15.94 -0.54
N THR A 159 -1.45 15.81 -0.32
CA THR A 159 -0.81 16.27 0.93
C THR A 159 -0.34 17.72 0.89
N GLY A 160 -0.09 18.25 -0.31
CA GLY A 160 0.50 19.58 -0.50
C GLY A 160 1.99 19.64 -0.13
N VAL A 161 2.64 18.48 0.07
CA VAL A 161 4.07 18.35 0.33
C VAL A 161 4.65 17.16 -0.43
N THR A 162 5.84 17.33 -0.99
CA THR A 162 6.61 16.26 -1.64
C THR A 162 7.69 15.77 -0.69
N ILE A 163 7.80 14.46 -0.50
CA ILE A 163 8.99 13.86 0.10
C ILE A 163 10.05 13.85 -1.01
N GLN A 164 11.15 14.58 -0.82
CA GLN A 164 12.19 14.68 -1.84
C GLN A 164 12.96 13.35 -1.99
N PRO A 165 13.50 13.05 -3.19
CA PRO A 165 14.28 11.85 -3.44
C PRO A 165 15.37 11.57 -2.41
N GLU A 166 16.11 12.62 -2.03
CA GLU A 166 17.20 12.56 -1.04
C GLU A 166 16.66 12.16 0.36
N THR A 167 15.47 12.63 0.70
CA THR A 167 14.82 12.34 1.98
C THR A 167 14.38 10.87 2.05
N ILE A 168 13.74 10.36 0.99
CA ILE A 168 13.33 8.95 0.92
C ILE A 168 14.56 8.04 0.97
N ALA A 169 15.56 8.30 0.10
CA ALA A 169 16.78 7.51 0.06
C ALA A 169 17.53 7.53 1.40
N SER A 170 17.59 8.69 2.06
CA SER A 170 18.21 8.82 3.38
C SER A 170 17.46 8.02 4.45
N LEU A 171 16.14 8.09 4.50
CA LEU A 171 15.33 7.34 5.47
C LEU A 171 15.51 5.83 5.28
N CYS A 172 15.36 5.32 4.06
CA CYS A 172 15.50 3.89 3.78
C CYS A 172 16.94 3.36 4.03
N LYS A 173 17.96 4.21 3.89
CA LYS A 173 19.35 3.81 4.17
C LYS A 173 19.73 3.81 5.65
N ASN A 174 19.13 4.68 6.44
CA ASN A 174 19.57 4.94 7.81
C ASN A 174 18.58 4.46 8.88
N VAL A 175 17.39 3.98 8.48
CA VAL A 175 16.35 3.52 9.41
C VAL A 175 15.91 2.12 8.98
N ASP A 176 16.29 1.12 9.74
CA ASP A 176 16.23 -0.30 9.39
C ASP A 176 14.83 -0.78 8.98
N ASN A 177 13.78 -0.25 9.58
CA ASN A 177 12.40 -0.64 9.30
C ASN A 177 11.66 0.29 8.34
N ILE A 178 12.29 1.32 7.77
CA ILE A 178 11.76 2.07 6.63
C ILE A 178 12.31 1.44 5.35
N VAL A 179 11.48 0.63 4.69
CA VAL A 179 11.94 -0.27 3.63
C VAL A 179 11.67 0.25 2.21
N GLY A 180 10.75 1.18 2.05
CA GLY A 180 10.38 1.61 0.69
C GLY A 180 9.37 2.74 0.65
N VAL A 181 8.83 2.95 -0.55
CA VAL A 181 7.88 4.03 -0.84
C VAL A 181 6.79 3.61 -1.82
N LYS A 182 5.55 3.99 -1.51
CA LYS A 182 4.45 4.13 -2.47
C LYS A 182 4.58 5.50 -3.13
N GLU A 183 4.92 5.52 -4.40
CA GLU A 183 5.15 6.75 -5.16
C GLU A 183 3.95 7.06 -6.06
N ALA A 184 3.31 8.18 -5.81
CA ALA A 184 2.13 8.65 -6.53
C ALA A 184 2.24 10.11 -7.01
N SER A 185 3.46 10.64 -7.11
CA SER A 185 3.68 11.99 -7.64
C SER A 185 3.59 12.07 -9.16
N GLY A 186 3.80 10.95 -9.87
CA GLY A 186 3.93 10.91 -11.32
C GLY A 186 5.26 11.49 -11.85
N ASN A 187 6.19 11.83 -10.98
CA ASN A 187 7.48 12.44 -11.37
C ASN A 187 8.57 11.38 -11.56
N PHE A 188 8.67 10.80 -12.76
CA PHE A 188 9.66 9.78 -13.07
C PHE A 188 11.11 10.26 -12.94
N SER A 189 11.40 11.53 -13.18
CA SER A 189 12.74 12.09 -12.95
C SER A 189 13.14 12.06 -11.48
N ALA A 190 12.20 12.37 -10.58
CA ALA A 190 12.42 12.27 -9.15
C ALA A 190 12.57 10.79 -8.70
N MET A 191 11.75 9.88 -9.24
CA MET A 191 11.87 8.44 -8.98
C MET A 191 13.23 7.90 -9.42
N ALA A 192 13.70 8.23 -10.63
CA ALA A 192 15.01 7.80 -11.12
C ALA A 192 16.15 8.35 -10.25
N THR A 193 16.05 9.60 -9.80
CA THR A 193 17.02 10.20 -8.86
C THR A 193 17.00 9.45 -7.53
N MET A 194 15.85 9.16 -6.99
CA MET A 194 15.69 8.40 -5.75
C MET A 194 16.32 7.00 -5.85
N MET A 195 16.00 6.25 -6.91
CA MET A 195 16.56 4.91 -7.13
C MET A 195 18.08 4.92 -7.26
N ASN A 196 18.63 5.92 -7.96
CA ASN A 196 20.09 6.10 -8.04
C ASN A 196 20.72 6.42 -6.67
N LEU A 197 20.09 7.29 -5.87
CA LEU A 197 20.58 7.63 -4.54
C LEU A 197 20.42 6.47 -3.54
N ALA A 198 19.39 5.67 -3.72
CA ALA A 198 19.05 4.58 -2.82
C ALA A 198 20.00 3.36 -2.95
N ASP A 199 20.64 3.20 -4.09
CA ASP A 199 21.58 2.09 -4.34
C ASP A 199 20.98 0.70 -4.03
N GLY A 200 19.75 0.47 -4.49
CA GLY A 200 19.00 -0.78 -4.28
C GLY A 200 18.36 -0.95 -2.89
N GLN A 201 18.41 0.06 -2.03
CA GLN A 201 17.88 -0.01 -0.66
C GLN A 201 16.47 0.60 -0.51
N VAL A 202 15.74 0.79 -1.60
CA VAL A 202 14.35 1.28 -1.58
C VAL A 202 13.46 0.34 -2.38
N ASP A 203 12.46 -0.22 -1.72
CA ASP A 203 11.38 -0.91 -2.41
C ASP A 203 10.40 0.14 -2.97
N LEU A 204 10.40 0.28 -4.29
CA LEU A 204 9.58 1.25 -5.00
C LEU A 204 8.29 0.60 -5.49
N TYR A 205 7.13 1.10 -5.04
CA TYR A 205 5.81 0.69 -5.50
C TYR A 205 5.08 1.84 -6.19
N SER A 206 4.41 1.54 -7.32
CA SER A 206 3.53 2.53 -7.94
C SER A 206 2.29 2.77 -7.09
N GLY A 207 1.96 4.03 -6.85
CA GLY A 207 0.67 4.45 -6.29
C GLY A 207 -0.36 4.80 -7.36
N ASN A 208 0.02 4.70 -8.64
CA ASN A 208 -0.81 5.03 -9.80
C ASN A 208 -0.92 3.82 -10.72
N ASP A 209 -2.14 3.34 -10.96
CA ASP A 209 -2.41 2.16 -11.79
C ASP A 209 -2.00 2.35 -13.27
N ASP A 210 -2.01 3.57 -13.78
CA ASP A 210 -1.59 3.93 -15.13
C ASP A 210 -0.06 3.99 -15.32
N GLN A 211 0.72 3.82 -14.25
CA GLN A 211 2.17 3.98 -14.24
C GLN A 211 2.92 2.72 -13.78
N ILE A 212 2.27 1.56 -13.77
CA ILE A 212 2.88 0.30 -13.30
C ILE A 212 4.12 -0.03 -14.13
N VAL A 213 3.97 -0.21 -15.43
CA VAL A 213 5.05 -0.70 -16.31
C VAL A 213 6.27 0.23 -16.33
N PRO A 214 6.13 1.55 -16.52
CA PRO A 214 7.30 2.43 -16.51
C PRO A 214 7.99 2.47 -15.14
N LEU A 215 7.25 2.29 -14.03
CA LEU A 215 7.84 2.22 -12.71
C LEU A 215 8.58 0.90 -12.48
N LEU A 216 8.04 -0.23 -12.94
CA LEU A 216 8.74 -1.52 -12.93
C LEU A 216 10.06 -1.45 -13.70
N ALA A 217 10.07 -0.73 -14.84
CA ALA A 217 11.29 -0.52 -15.63
C ALA A 217 12.39 0.26 -14.90
N LEU A 218 12.04 1.07 -13.88
CA LEU A 218 13.01 1.72 -12.98
C LEU A 218 13.48 0.82 -11.82
N GLY A 219 13.10 -0.45 -11.80
CA GLY A 219 13.42 -1.38 -10.71
C GLY A 219 12.36 -1.42 -9.60
N GLY A 220 11.14 -0.98 -9.89
CA GLY A 220 10.01 -1.09 -8.98
C GLY A 220 9.63 -2.52 -8.66
N LYS A 221 9.02 -2.72 -7.51
CA LYS A 221 8.60 -4.05 -6.99
C LYS A 221 7.15 -4.39 -7.35
N GLY A 222 6.33 -3.40 -7.72
CA GLY A 222 4.92 -3.64 -8.02
C GLY A 222 4.06 -2.38 -7.90
N VAL A 223 2.80 -2.59 -7.57
CA VAL A 223 1.79 -1.54 -7.47
C VAL A 223 0.98 -1.65 -6.19
N ILE A 224 0.64 -0.53 -5.61
CA ILE A 224 -0.39 -0.38 -4.57
C ILE A 224 -1.63 0.19 -5.25
N SER A 225 -2.53 -0.71 -5.65
CA SER A 225 -3.52 -0.52 -6.70
C SER A 225 -4.92 -0.19 -6.18
N VAL A 226 -5.61 0.70 -6.86
CA VAL A 226 -7.06 0.93 -6.77
C VAL A 226 -7.80 0.02 -7.75
N LEU A 227 -7.28 -0.15 -8.97
CA LEU A 227 -7.84 -1.02 -10.02
C LEU A 227 -8.07 -2.45 -9.51
N SER A 228 -7.18 -2.96 -8.68
CA SER A 228 -7.26 -4.32 -8.13
C SER A 228 -8.50 -4.55 -7.25
N ASN A 229 -9.24 -3.51 -6.85
CA ASN A 229 -10.54 -3.67 -6.17
C ASN A 229 -11.60 -4.34 -7.07
N ILE A 230 -11.53 -4.12 -8.37
CA ILE A 230 -12.50 -4.62 -9.35
C ILE A 230 -11.90 -5.55 -10.40
N ALA A 231 -10.58 -5.54 -10.56
CA ALA A 231 -9.86 -6.32 -11.56
C ALA A 231 -8.53 -6.89 -11.00
N PRO A 232 -8.56 -7.70 -9.91
CA PRO A 232 -7.32 -8.17 -9.26
C PRO A 232 -6.46 -9.02 -10.19
N ALA A 233 -7.03 -10.00 -10.88
CA ALA A 233 -6.28 -10.88 -11.77
C ALA A 233 -5.64 -10.14 -12.96
N GLN A 234 -6.33 -9.14 -13.51
CA GLN A 234 -5.81 -8.32 -14.61
C GLN A 234 -4.65 -7.43 -14.14
N THR A 235 -4.79 -6.84 -12.95
CA THR A 235 -3.71 -6.05 -12.34
C THR A 235 -2.49 -6.93 -12.07
N HIS A 236 -2.71 -8.15 -11.54
CA HIS A 236 -1.64 -9.14 -11.34
C HIS A 236 -0.92 -9.45 -12.64
N ALA A 237 -1.67 -9.73 -13.71
CA ALA A 237 -1.10 -10.09 -15.01
C ALA A 237 -0.17 -9.00 -15.58
N ILE A 238 -0.42 -7.69 -15.30
CA ILE A 238 0.46 -6.62 -15.75
C ILE A 238 1.84 -6.75 -15.10
N CYS A 239 1.91 -6.91 -13.77
CA CYS A 239 3.18 -7.04 -13.07
C CYS A 239 3.87 -8.38 -13.40
N GLN A 240 3.12 -9.48 -13.38
CA GLN A 240 3.66 -10.82 -13.63
C GLN A 240 4.30 -10.92 -15.02
N ALA A 241 3.65 -10.42 -16.07
CA ALA A 241 4.21 -10.41 -17.40
C ALA A 241 5.57 -9.68 -17.47
N PHE A 242 5.72 -8.59 -16.70
CA PHE A 242 6.99 -7.87 -16.63
C PHE A 242 8.08 -8.72 -15.97
N PHE A 243 7.79 -9.33 -14.82
CA PHE A 243 8.74 -10.14 -14.06
C PHE A 243 9.10 -11.46 -14.79
N ASP A 244 8.18 -11.99 -15.59
CA ASP A 244 8.42 -13.13 -16.48
C ASP A 244 9.32 -12.79 -17.69
N GLY A 245 9.81 -11.55 -17.78
CA GLY A 245 10.68 -11.08 -18.86
C GLY A 245 9.94 -10.74 -20.15
N ASN A 246 8.63 -10.50 -20.08
CA ASN A 246 7.80 -10.09 -21.22
C ASN A 246 7.24 -8.66 -21.06
N PRO A 247 8.08 -7.62 -21.07
CA PRO A 247 7.65 -6.24 -20.88
C PRO A 247 6.71 -5.75 -22.00
N ALA A 248 6.76 -6.34 -23.19
CA ALA A 248 5.85 -5.98 -24.28
C ALA A 248 4.41 -6.42 -23.96
N GLU A 249 4.20 -7.59 -23.40
CA GLU A 249 2.89 -8.06 -22.96
C GLU A 249 2.41 -7.26 -21.74
N SER A 250 3.29 -7.00 -20.79
CA SER A 250 2.97 -6.12 -19.64
C SER A 250 2.47 -4.75 -20.11
N ALA A 251 3.15 -4.13 -21.06
CA ALA A 251 2.74 -2.85 -21.65
C ALA A 251 1.39 -2.96 -22.38
N ARG A 252 1.17 -4.04 -23.15
CA ARG A 252 -0.11 -4.28 -23.83
C ARG A 252 -1.26 -4.38 -22.83
N LEU A 253 -1.07 -5.14 -21.74
CA LEU A 253 -2.09 -5.31 -20.69
C LEU A 253 -2.36 -3.97 -19.98
N GLN A 254 -1.33 -3.23 -19.61
CA GLN A 254 -1.47 -1.90 -19.02
C GLN A 254 -2.26 -0.96 -19.93
N LEU A 255 -1.90 -0.85 -21.20
CA LEU A 255 -2.58 0.03 -22.15
C LEU A 255 -4.05 -0.37 -22.36
N ALA A 256 -4.37 -1.66 -22.34
CA ALA A 256 -5.74 -2.16 -22.40
C ALA A 256 -6.56 -1.77 -21.14
N ALA A 257 -5.92 -1.61 -19.99
CA ALA A 257 -6.56 -1.21 -18.75
C ALA A 257 -6.79 0.32 -18.63
N ILE A 258 -6.08 1.15 -19.41
CA ILE A 258 -6.15 2.60 -19.30
C ILE A 258 -7.56 3.18 -19.33
N PRO A 259 -8.49 2.76 -20.24
CA PRO A 259 -9.84 3.29 -20.23
C PRO A 259 -10.56 3.09 -18.88
N LEU A 260 -10.43 1.91 -18.29
CA LEU A 260 -11.02 1.61 -16.99
C LEU A 260 -10.36 2.41 -15.87
N ILE A 261 -9.03 2.47 -15.85
CA ILE A 261 -8.25 3.27 -14.88
C ILE A 261 -8.69 4.74 -14.94
N THR A 262 -8.84 5.29 -16.14
CA THR A 262 -9.29 6.69 -16.33
C THR A 262 -10.66 6.93 -15.68
N GLU A 263 -11.60 6.00 -15.84
CA GLU A 263 -12.93 6.12 -15.23
C GLU A 263 -12.88 5.98 -13.70
N LEU A 264 -12.02 5.14 -13.15
CA LEU A 264 -11.84 4.99 -11.71
C LEU A 264 -11.26 6.24 -11.03
N PHE A 265 -10.64 7.13 -11.79
CA PHE A 265 -10.08 8.40 -11.32
C PHE A 265 -10.76 9.64 -11.94
N ARG A 266 -11.92 9.47 -12.60
CA ARG A 266 -12.71 10.58 -13.15
C ARG A 266 -13.18 11.55 -12.06
N GLU A 267 -13.48 11.02 -10.88
CA GLU A 267 -13.76 11.77 -9.65
C GLU A 267 -12.77 11.36 -8.57
N VAL A 268 -12.89 11.96 -7.39
CA VAL A 268 -11.99 11.71 -6.27
C VAL A 268 -12.10 10.23 -5.83
N ASN A 269 -10.98 9.49 -5.84
CA ASN A 269 -10.91 8.16 -5.25
C ASN A 269 -11.23 8.25 -3.72
N PRO A 270 -12.17 7.40 -3.17
CA PRO A 270 -12.64 6.13 -3.72
C PRO A 270 -14.05 6.17 -4.39
N ILE A 271 -14.61 7.32 -4.71
CA ILE A 271 -15.99 7.42 -5.19
C ILE A 271 -16.24 6.51 -6.41
N PRO A 272 -15.46 6.59 -7.51
CA PRO A 272 -15.75 5.77 -8.68
C PRO A 272 -15.51 4.26 -8.45
N VAL A 273 -14.49 3.86 -7.70
CA VAL A 273 -14.23 2.44 -7.46
C VAL A 273 -15.34 1.81 -6.61
N LYS A 274 -15.87 2.50 -5.60
CA LYS A 274 -17.01 2.02 -4.81
C LYS A 274 -18.29 1.95 -5.64
N ALA A 275 -18.52 2.92 -6.52
CA ALA A 275 -19.65 2.88 -7.48
C ALA A 275 -19.53 1.68 -8.43
N ALA A 276 -18.33 1.40 -8.96
CA ALA A 276 -18.08 0.25 -9.82
C ALA A 276 -18.32 -1.08 -9.09
N MET A 277 -17.84 -1.22 -7.85
CA MET A 277 -18.09 -2.40 -7.02
C MET A 277 -19.59 -2.62 -6.79
N ASN A 278 -20.33 -1.57 -6.44
CA ASN A 278 -21.79 -1.66 -6.29
C ASN A 278 -22.49 -2.15 -7.57
N LEU A 279 -22.06 -1.68 -8.75
CA LEU A 279 -22.60 -2.15 -10.03
C LEU A 279 -22.26 -3.62 -10.31
N MET A 280 -21.15 -4.12 -9.77
CA MET A 280 -20.74 -5.53 -9.85
C MET A 280 -21.43 -6.42 -8.82
N GLY A 281 -22.18 -5.84 -7.87
CA GLY A 281 -22.85 -6.56 -6.79
C GLY A 281 -21.96 -6.86 -5.57
N SER A 282 -20.83 -6.18 -5.53
CA SER A 282 -19.84 -6.34 -4.43
C SER A 282 -20.10 -5.37 -3.30
#